data_32b4c95cf5f08d1a251034f04b0ecb56
#
_entry.id   32b4c95cf5f08d1a251034f04b0ecb56
#
_cell.length_a   1.000
_cell.length_b   1.000
_cell.length_c   1.000
_cell.angle_alpha   90.00
_cell.angle_beta   90.00
_cell.angle_gamma   90.00
#
_symmetry.space_group_name_H-M   'P 1'
#
loop_
_entity.id
_entity.type
_entity.pdbx_description
1 polymer ?
#
loop_
_entity_poly.entity_id
_entity_poly.type
_entity_poly.pdbx_seq_one_letter_code
_entity_poly.pdbx_strand_id
1 'polypeptide(L)'
;MLPAFSSCLKGVFIFCLLHFCSLNSFAQKDPDYISSFNDRPHLTFELASRKQDVVIRNPDAENIQLTYRPNSRSNFIACIDYRWLSLSLGLIKFQSSDGDRKGETKQFSFRASFNGRRFWNSNFIQIFNGYYLSNPQVANPSFNPQSDFYPYRPDLTTTTFFSNVFYCFNPDKFSYRASLYQLDRQERSAGSVIAGVSLRMHRMLSDTGKTLIPNELESQFKPEYRLISQSASNFSFNVGYVHTFVYKHSWFLTLYFVPGISIQNSYYLSEDKQIRNLQNKATAVSEFRFILGYNGDNWYSGISSYSISFAGKRDLGVWVDDNYSWFRMFVGYRFKAVDRTNLPDWRKKIQL
;
A
#
# COMPACT_ATOMS: atom_id res chain seq x y z
N MET A 1 20.35 -4.11 16.43
CA MET A 1 19.97 -4.53 15.05
C MET A 1 19.12 -3.49 14.28
N LEU A 2 19.13 -2.24 14.68
CA LEU A 2 18.44 -1.12 14.01
C LEU A 2 19.21 -0.42 12.86
N PRO A 3 20.56 -0.55 12.71
CA PRO A 3 21.27 0.20 11.67
C PRO A 3 21.05 -0.30 10.23
N ALA A 4 20.82 -1.60 10.04
CA ALA A 4 20.67 -2.17 8.69
C ALA A 4 19.36 -1.74 7.97
N PHE A 5 18.28 -1.53 8.72
CA PHE A 5 16.99 -1.10 8.17
C PHE A 5 17.06 0.37 7.68
N SER A 6 17.71 1.24 8.47
CA SER A 6 17.89 2.66 8.14
C SER A 6 18.82 2.86 6.94
N SER A 7 19.90 2.07 6.84
CA SER A 7 20.88 2.17 5.73
C SER A 7 20.32 1.67 4.41
N CYS A 8 19.53 0.61 4.43
CA CYS A 8 18.87 0.07 3.25
C CYS A 8 17.82 1.05 2.70
N LEU A 9 17.05 1.70 3.58
CA LEU A 9 16.04 2.70 3.21
C LEU A 9 16.69 3.92 2.53
N LYS A 10 17.84 4.40 3.07
CA LYS A 10 18.60 5.52 2.48
C LYS A 10 19.16 5.16 1.11
N GLY A 11 19.71 3.95 0.97
CA GLY A 11 20.27 3.48 -0.31
C GLY A 11 19.25 3.35 -1.42
N VAL A 12 18.06 2.79 -1.12
CA VAL A 12 16.94 2.64 -2.07
C VAL A 12 16.40 4.01 -2.47
N PHE A 13 16.26 4.96 -1.53
CA PHE A 13 15.75 6.30 -1.81
C PHE A 13 16.70 7.10 -2.72
N ILE A 14 18.01 7.02 -2.48
CA ILE A 14 19.05 7.68 -3.29
C ILE A 14 19.15 7.03 -4.68
N PHE A 15 19.07 5.70 -4.78
CA PHE A 15 19.11 4.97 -6.04
C PHE A 15 17.90 5.30 -6.94
N CYS A 16 16.71 5.38 -6.36
CA CYS A 16 15.51 5.82 -7.09
C CYS A 16 15.61 7.26 -7.58
N LEU A 17 16.15 8.19 -6.77
CA LEU A 17 16.33 9.60 -7.15
C LEU A 17 17.35 9.78 -8.29
N LEU A 18 18.49 9.10 -8.25
CA LEU A 18 19.56 9.25 -9.23
C LEU A 18 19.22 8.68 -10.61
N HIS A 19 18.47 7.58 -10.68
CA HIS A 19 18.05 6.98 -11.96
C HIS A 19 16.88 7.72 -12.63
N PHE A 20 16.09 8.46 -11.88
CA PHE A 20 14.95 9.20 -12.43
C PHE A 20 15.37 10.46 -13.21
N CYS A 21 16.50 11.08 -12.86
CA CYS A 21 17.00 12.28 -13.54
C CYS A 21 17.51 12.02 -14.97
N SER A 22 17.89 10.79 -15.30
CA SER A 22 18.51 10.46 -16.61
C SER A 22 17.54 9.89 -17.67
N LEU A 23 16.27 9.61 -17.31
CA LEU A 23 15.35 8.86 -18.18
C LEU A 23 14.20 9.68 -18.78
N ASN A 24 14.32 10.99 -18.84
CA ASN A 24 13.39 11.85 -19.60
C ASN A 24 13.59 11.68 -21.11
N SER A 25 13.38 10.47 -21.63
CA SER A 25 13.26 10.30 -23.08
C SER A 25 11.94 10.92 -23.54
N PHE A 26 12.03 11.83 -24.49
CA PHE A 26 10.93 12.50 -25.14
C PHE A 26 10.12 11.52 -25.99
N ALA A 27 9.27 10.71 -25.37
CA ALA A 27 8.24 10.00 -26.10
C ALA A 27 7.13 11.03 -26.46
N GLN A 28 6.84 11.21 -27.73
CA GLN A 28 5.80 12.10 -28.19
C GLN A 28 4.43 11.50 -27.83
N LYS A 29 3.58 12.27 -27.13
CA LYS A 29 2.19 11.86 -26.88
C LYS A 29 1.43 11.88 -28.20
N ASP A 30 0.61 10.87 -28.43
CA ASP A 30 -0.42 10.94 -29.44
C ASP A 30 -1.58 11.80 -28.87
N PRO A 31 -1.79 13.01 -29.38
CA PRO A 31 -2.79 13.93 -28.82
C PRO A 31 -4.22 13.39 -28.95
N ASP A 32 -4.45 12.45 -29.86
CA ASP A 32 -5.72 11.77 -30.03
C ASP A 32 -6.05 10.82 -28.88
N TYR A 33 -5.03 10.35 -28.16
CA TYR A 33 -5.18 9.37 -27.08
C TYR A 33 -5.01 9.97 -25.69
N ILE A 34 -4.21 11.03 -25.53
CA ILE A 34 -3.82 11.52 -24.20
C ILE A 34 -3.74 13.04 -24.17
N SER A 35 -4.58 13.67 -23.34
CA SER A 35 -4.48 15.09 -22.94
C SER A 35 -3.76 15.21 -21.60
N SER A 36 -2.88 16.22 -21.45
CA SER A 36 -2.09 16.39 -20.23
C SER A 36 -2.48 17.63 -19.44
N PHE A 37 -2.59 17.47 -18.12
CA PHE A 37 -2.82 18.54 -17.16
C PHE A 37 -1.65 18.70 -16.19
N ASN A 38 -0.46 18.18 -16.54
CA ASN A 38 0.67 18.13 -15.63
C ASN A 38 1.32 19.49 -15.30
N ASP A 39 0.97 20.55 -16.03
CA ASP A 39 1.34 21.94 -15.75
C ASP A 39 0.44 22.61 -14.70
N ARG A 40 -0.64 21.94 -14.29
CA ARG A 40 -1.63 22.41 -13.32
C ARG A 40 -1.42 21.70 -11.98
N PRO A 41 -1.37 22.42 -10.85
CA PRO A 41 -1.41 21.77 -9.53
C PRO A 41 -2.77 21.09 -9.30
N HIS A 42 -2.76 19.89 -8.73
CA HIS A 42 -3.96 19.16 -8.36
C HIS A 42 -4.03 19.02 -6.84
N LEU A 43 -5.22 19.13 -6.29
CA LEU A 43 -5.53 18.79 -4.91
C LEU A 43 -6.62 17.73 -4.91
N THR A 44 -6.32 16.58 -4.31
CA THR A 44 -7.24 15.46 -4.21
C THR A 44 -7.50 15.14 -2.75
N PHE A 45 -8.78 14.92 -2.43
CA PHE A 45 -9.20 14.36 -1.15
C PHE A 45 -9.67 12.93 -1.36
N GLU A 46 -9.20 12.03 -0.52
CA GLU A 46 -9.55 10.63 -0.55
C GLU A 46 -10.16 10.20 0.77
N LEU A 47 -11.24 9.45 0.71
CA LEU A 47 -11.72 8.62 1.83
C LEU A 47 -11.32 7.18 1.54
N ALA A 48 -10.38 6.65 2.33
CA ALA A 48 -9.80 5.33 2.09
C ALA A 48 -10.03 4.39 3.26
N SER A 49 -10.46 3.17 2.96
CA SER A 49 -10.50 2.04 3.89
C SER A 49 -9.37 1.08 3.55
N ARG A 50 -8.59 0.69 4.56
CA ARG A 50 -7.45 -0.22 4.40
C ARG A 50 -7.60 -1.41 5.32
N LYS A 51 -7.32 -2.58 4.79
CA LYS A 51 -7.33 -3.83 5.55
C LYS A 51 -5.90 -4.28 5.80
N GLN A 52 -5.56 -4.43 7.08
CA GLN A 52 -4.25 -4.89 7.55
C GLN A 52 -4.48 -5.81 8.76
N ASP A 53 -4.99 -7.00 8.49
CA ASP A 53 -5.21 -8.00 9.54
C ASP A 53 -3.89 -8.70 9.85
N VAL A 54 -3.67 -9.03 11.12
CA VAL A 54 -2.62 -9.95 11.57
C VAL A 54 -3.31 -11.26 11.94
N VAL A 55 -3.07 -12.29 11.15
CA VAL A 55 -3.68 -13.61 11.35
C VAL A 55 -2.61 -14.58 11.83
N ILE A 56 -2.81 -15.16 13.01
CA ILE A 56 -1.94 -16.17 13.60
C ILE A 56 -2.70 -17.49 13.63
N ARG A 57 -2.13 -18.53 13.07
CA ARG A 57 -2.71 -19.88 13.06
C ARG A 57 -1.84 -20.84 13.85
N ASN A 58 -2.48 -21.74 14.60
CA ASN A 58 -1.77 -22.83 15.26
C ASN A 58 -1.52 -23.96 14.24
N PRO A 59 -0.26 -24.36 14.00
CA PRO A 59 0.04 -25.45 13.08
C PRO A 59 -0.41 -26.82 13.58
N ASP A 60 -0.43 -27.02 14.90
CA ASP A 60 -0.80 -28.30 15.52
C ASP A 60 -2.32 -28.41 15.75
N ALA A 61 -3.06 -27.29 15.61
CA ALA A 61 -4.51 -27.25 15.78
C ALA A 61 -5.11 -26.27 14.75
N GLU A 62 -5.45 -26.76 13.55
CA GLU A 62 -5.91 -25.95 12.42
C GLU A 62 -7.18 -25.12 12.69
N ASN A 63 -7.98 -25.49 13.68
CA ASN A 63 -9.16 -24.78 14.13
C ASN A 63 -8.85 -23.53 14.97
N ILE A 64 -7.59 -23.37 15.44
CA ILE A 64 -7.19 -22.22 16.25
C ILE A 64 -6.54 -21.17 15.37
N GLN A 65 -7.32 -20.14 15.08
CA GLN A 65 -6.87 -18.96 14.35
C GLN A 65 -7.18 -17.70 15.14
N LEU A 66 -6.19 -16.87 15.39
CA LEU A 66 -6.33 -15.56 16.02
C LEU A 66 -6.24 -14.49 14.94
N THR A 67 -7.17 -13.54 14.94
CA THR A 67 -7.21 -12.45 13.98
C THR A 67 -7.21 -11.11 14.70
N TYR A 68 -6.09 -10.44 14.69
CA TYR A 68 -5.94 -9.08 15.21
C TYR A 68 -6.23 -8.05 14.13
N ARG A 69 -7.05 -7.05 14.46
CA ARG A 69 -7.45 -5.98 13.55
C ARG A 69 -7.20 -4.60 14.13
N PRO A 70 -6.78 -3.64 13.30
CA PRO A 70 -6.78 -2.25 13.72
C PRO A 70 -8.22 -1.73 13.80
N ASN A 71 -8.53 -0.96 14.85
CA ASN A 71 -9.83 -0.28 14.97
C ASN A 71 -9.81 1.03 14.18
N SER A 72 -9.67 0.91 12.86
CA SER A 72 -9.65 2.03 11.91
C SER A 72 -10.52 1.68 10.71
N ARG A 73 -11.67 2.34 10.58
CA ARG A 73 -12.59 2.07 9.44
C ARG A 73 -12.15 2.78 8.17
N SER A 74 -11.80 4.05 8.28
CA SER A 74 -11.49 4.87 7.12
C SER A 74 -10.56 6.01 7.49
N ASN A 75 -9.80 6.48 6.50
CA ASN A 75 -8.90 7.61 6.64
C ASN A 75 -9.26 8.67 5.63
N PHE A 76 -9.22 9.92 6.06
CA PHE A 76 -9.22 11.06 5.17
C PHE A 76 -7.78 11.39 4.78
N ILE A 77 -7.50 11.43 3.49
CA ILE A 77 -6.17 11.61 2.92
C ILE A 77 -6.21 12.84 2.02
N ALA A 78 -5.24 13.74 2.15
CA ALA A 78 -5.00 14.80 1.20
C ALA A 78 -3.83 14.42 0.28
N CYS A 79 -4.01 14.67 -1.01
CA CYS A 79 -2.99 14.44 -2.03
C CYS A 79 -2.73 15.72 -2.79
N ILE A 80 -1.47 16.01 -3.06
CA ILE A 80 -1.02 17.10 -3.91
C ILE A 80 -0.23 16.49 -5.05
N ASP A 81 -0.65 16.81 -6.29
CA ASP A 81 -0.01 16.31 -7.49
C ASP A 81 0.41 17.48 -8.36
N TYR A 82 1.66 17.48 -8.80
CA TYR A 82 2.18 18.47 -9.72
C TYR A 82 3.28 17.88 -10.59
N ARG A 83 3.10 18.01 -11.92
CA ARG A 83 4.03 17.46 -12.92
C ARG A 83 4.27 15.95 -12.74
N TRP A 84 5.44 15.59 -12.26
CA TRP A 84 5.90 14.21 -12.06
C TRP A 84 5.80 13.75 -10.60
N LEU A 85 5.49 14.65 -9.66
CA LEU A 85 5.46 14.35 -8.22
C LEU A 85 4.03 14.28 -7.71
N SER A 86 3.72 13.23 -6.97
CA SER A 86 2.49 13.06 -6.20
C SER A 86 2.84 12.77 -4.75
N LEU A 87 2.29 13.55 -3.83
CA LEU A 87 2.44 13.38 -2.40
C LEU A 87 1.08 13.19 -1.74
N SER A 88 0.95 12.24 -0.82
CA SER A 88 -0.27 12.10 -0.04
C SER A 88 0.00 11.80 1.42
N LEU A 89 -0.81 12.40 2.29
CA LEU A 89 -0.73 12.29 3.73
C LEU A 89 -2.10 11.96 4.31
N GLY A 90 -2.16 10.94 5.17
CA GLY A 90 -3.35 10.64 5.96
C GLY A 90 -3.51 11.68 7.08
N LEU A 91 -4.65 12.38 7.09
CA LEU A 91 -4.92 13.51 7.99
C LEU A 91 -5.77 13.10 9.19
N ILE A 92 -6.86 12.38 8.95
CA ILE A 92 -7.85 12.03 9.95
C ILE A 92 -8.23 10.57 9.81
N LYS A 93 -8.28 9.86 10.92
CA LYS A 93 -8.84 8.51 11.02
C LYS A 93 -10.28 8.58 11.52
N PHE A 94 -11.15 7.76 10.97
CA PHE A 94 -12.49 7.54 11.50
C PHE A 94 -12.50 6.22 12.26
N GLN A 95 -12.73 6.29 13.57
CA GLN A 95 -12.90 5.11 14.41
C GLN A 95 -14.30 4.50 14.21
N SER A 96 -14.44 3.24 14.59
CA SER A 96 -15.75 2.58 14.68
C SER A 96 -16.59 3.22 15.78
N SER A 97 -17.92 3.20 15.64
CA SER A 97 -18.88 3.53 16.71
C SER A 97 -18.67 2.67 17.98
N ASP A 98 -18.07 1.48 17.83
CA ASP A 98 -17.69 0.60 18.94
C ASP A 98 -16.27 0.89 19.47
N GLY A 99 -15.74 2.11 19.28
CA GLY A 99 -14.36 2.49 19.61
C GLY A 99 -13.98 2.20 21.05
N ASP A 100 -14.90 2.47 21.98
CA ASP A 100 -14.68 2.26 23.41
C ASP A 100 -14.48 0.77 23.76
N ARG A 101 -15.11 -0.16 23.02
CA ARG A 101 -14.98 -1.60 23.29
C ARG A 101 -13.82 -2.28 22.57
N LYS A 102 -13.30 -1.69 21.49
CA LYS A 102 -12.22 -2.27 20.65
C LYS A 102 -10.86 -1.60 20.86
N GLY A 103 -10.81 -0.59 21.71
CA GLY A 103 -9.61 0.20 21.94
C GLY A 103 -9.25 1.11 20.77
N GLU A 104 -8.21 1.90 20.94
CA GLU A 104 -7.78 2.92 20.00
C GLU A 104 -6.65 2.43 19.11
N THR A 105 -6.76 2.58 17.77
CA THR A 105 -5.64 2.39 16.84
C THR A 105 -5.06 3.74 16.44
N LYS A 106 -3.77 3.94 16.62
CA LYS A 106 -3.02 5.06 16.05
C LYS A 106 -2.53 4.66 14.66
N GLN A 107 -2.68 5.57 13.69
CA GLN A 107 -2.28 5.28 12.31
C GLN A 107 -1.53 6.46 11.69
N PHE A 108 -0.46 6.12 10.97
CA PHE A 108 0.24 7.04 10.09
C PHE A 108 0.33 6.46 8.70
N SER A 109 0.12 7.27 7.66
CA SER A 109 0.33 6.86 6.28
C SER A 109 0.84 8.01 5.43
N PHE A 110 1.87 7.72 4.66
CA PHE A 110 2.47 8.66 3.71
C PHE A 110 2.76 7.92 2.39
N ARG A 111 2.50 8.59 1.27
CA ARG A 111 2.84 8.09 -0.07
C ARG A 111 3.51 9.19 -0.86
N ALA A 112 4.60 8.82 -1.54
CA ALA A 112 5.27 9.64 -2.54
C ALA A 112 5.39 8.84 -3.84
N SER A 113 5.01 9.45 -4.96
CA SER A 113 5.06 8.79 -6.27
C SER A 113 5.71 9.70 -7.29
N PHE A 114 6.53 9.09 -8.15
CA PHE A 114 7.19 9.76 -9.26
C PHE A 114 6.57 9.26 -10.57
N ASN A 115 5.95 10.18 -11.31
CA ASN A 115 5.06 9.88 -12.42
C ASN A 115 5.66 10.35 -13.75
N GLY A 116 6.62 9.62 -14.31
CA GLY A 116 7.12 9.81 -15.67
C GLY A 116 6.10 9.34 -16.72
N ARG A 117 6.45 9.26 -17.98
CA ARG A 117 5.57 8.74 -19.05
C ARG A 117 5.74 7.24 -19.26
N ARG A 118 6.98 6.79 -19.28
CA ARG A 118 7.35 5.38 -19.48
C ARG A 118 7.54 4.65 -18.16
N PHE A 119 8.05 5.36 -17.15
CA PHE A 119 8.31 4.81 -15.83
C PHE A 119 7.47 5.51 -14.78
N TRP A 120 6.94 4.77 -13.85
CA TRP A 120 6.41 5.32 -12.61
C TRP A 120 6.97 4.55 -11.42
N ASN A 121 7.10 5.26 -10.33
CA ASN A 121 7.48 4.71 -9.03
C ASN A 121 6.45 5.15 -8.00
N SER A 122 6.02 4.23 -7.16
CA SER A 122 5.16 4.55 -6.03
C SER A 122 5.76 3.98 -4.76
N ASN A 123 5.87 4.84 -3.76
CA ASN A 123 6.40 4.46 -2.45
C ASN A 123 5.35 4.80 -1.40
N PHE A 124 5.06 3.90 -0.49
CA PHE A 124 4.26 4.22 0.67
C PHE A 124 4.84 3.62 1.96
N ILE A 125 4.63 4.33 3.05
CA ILE A 125 4.86 3.85 4.41
C ILE A 125 3.55 3.92 5.19
N GLN A 126 3.28 2.88 5.96
CA GLN A 126 2.11 2.79 6.82
C GLN A 126 2.48 2.18 8.15
N ILE A 127 2.01 2.80 9.23
CA ILE A 127 2.22 2.36 10.60
C ILE A 127 0.86 2.29 11.27
N PHE A 128 0.56 1.16 11.88
CA PHE A 128 -0.56 0.98 12.80
C PHE A 128 -0.01 0.62 14.17
N ASN A 129 -0.56 1.22 15.22
CA ASN A 129 -0.28 0.87 16.62
C ASN A 129 -1.62 0.74 17.36
N GLY A 130 -1.79 -0.37 18.06
CA GLY A 130 -3.02 -0.74 18.74
C GLY A 130 -3.94 -1.61 17.86
N TYR A 131 -4.17 -2.84 18.32
CA TYR A 131 -4.97 -3.86 17.66
C TYR A 131 -5.92 -4.50 18.65
N TYR A 132 -7.04 -4.99 18.20
CA TYR A 132 -7.94 -5.82 18.98
C TYR A 132 -8.08 -7.22 18.36
N LEU A 133 -8.29 -8.23 19.21
CA LEU A 133 -8.62 -9.58 18.76
C LEU A 133 -10.05 -9.60 18.23
N SER A 134 -10.23 -9.79 16.92
CA SER A 134 -11.55 -9.66 16.28
C SER A 134 -12.42 -10.90 16.41
N ASN A 135 -11.84 -12.03 16.81
CA ASN A 135 -12.51 -13.31 17.05
C ASN A 135 -12.21 -13.87 18.46
N PRO A 136 -12.55 -13.13 19.52
CA PRO A 136 -12.22 -13.49 20.89
C PRO A 136 -12.87 -14.78 21.37
N GLN A 137 -13.94 -15.25 20.70
CA GLN A 137 -14.61 -16.51 21.00
C GLN A 137 -13.67 -17.74 20.94
N VAL A 138 -12.57 -17.64 20.19
CA VAL A 138 -11.53 -18.68 20.12
C VAL A 138 -10.84 -18.87 21.48
N ALA A 139 -10.64 -17.77 22.22
CA ALA A 139 -10.03 -17.79 23.57
C ALA A 139 -11.09 -17.83 24.69
N ASN A 140 -12.24 -17.21 24.48
CA ASN A 140 -13.35 -17.16 25.43
C ASN A 140 -14.66 -17.47 24.71
N PRO A 141 -15.14 -18.74 24.72
CA PRO A 141 -16.39 -19.14 24.05
C PRO A 141 -17.65 -18.38 24.53
N SER A 142 -17.62 -17.83 25.76
CA SER A 142 -18.74 -17.07 26.36
C SER A 142 -18.74 -15.59 25.96
N PHE A 143 -17.80 -15.14 25.14
CA PHE A 143 -17.68 -13.73 24.73
C PHE A 143 -18.95 -13.26 23.98
N ASN A 144 -19.53 -12.15 24.47
CA ASN A 144 -20.68 -11.50 23.86
C ASN A 144 -20.26 -10.23 23.10
N PRO A 145 -20.34 -10.22 21.74
CA PRO A 145 -19.93 -9.05 20.93
C PRO A 145 -20.72 -7.76 21.22
N GLN A 146 -21.92 -7.84 21.82
CA GLN A 146 -22.78 -6.68 22.12
C GLN A 146 -22.38 -6.00 23.44
N SER A 147 -21.88 -6.74 24.44
CA SER A 147 -21.60 -6.23 25.79
C SER A 147 -20.14 -6.19 26.16
N ASP A 148 -19.33 -7.14 25.69
CA ASP A 148 -18.00 -7.34 26.21
C ASP A 148 -16.95 -6.46 25.51
N PHE A 149 -15.88 -6.14 26.24
CA PHE A 149 -14.71 -5.47 25.68
C PHE A 149 -13.85 -6.50 24.94
N TYR A 150 -13.46 -6.15 23.71
CA TYR A 150 -12.53 -6.98 22.93
C TYR A 150 -11.14 -6.97 23.54
N PRO A 151 -10.43 -8.11 23.60
CA PRO A 151 -9.02 -8.12 23.98
C PRO A 151 -8.22 -7.16 23.12
N TYR A 152 -7.64 -6.14 23.76
CA TYR A 152 -6.94 -5.05 23.08
C TYR A 152 -5.43 -5.10 23.34
N ARG A 153 -4.65 -4.90 22.31
CA ARG A 153 -3.18 -4.92 22.28
C ARG A 153 -2.65 -3.55 21.87
N PRO A 154 -2.52 -2.59 22.83
CA PRO A 154 -1.95 -1.26 22.56
C PRO A 154 -0.47 -1.34 22.16
N ASP A 155 0.22 -2.42 22.54
CA ASP A 155 1.63 -2.70 22.29
C ASP A 155 1.90 -3.34 20.92
N LEU A 156 0.87 -3.75 20.19
CA LEU A 156 1.05 -4.34 18.87
C LEU A 156 1.17 -3.26 17.80
N THR A 157 2.35 -3.20 17.19
CA THR A 157 2.68 -2.26 16.12
C THR A 157 2.97 -3.01 14.83
N THR A 158 2.40 -2.55 13.72
CA THR A 158 2.82 -3.00 12.38
C THR A 158 3.35 -1.82 11.57
N THR A 159 4.43 -2.08 10.84
CA THR A 159 5.04 -1.12 9.91
C THR A 159 5.16 -1.78 8.56
N THR A 160 4.61 -1.15 7.53
CA THR A 160 4.73 -1.61 6.14
C THR A 160 5.37 -0.51 5.31
N PHE A 161 6.43 -0.85 4.59
CA PHE A 161 6.99 -0.06 3.51
C PHE A 161 6.80 -0.82 2.21
N PHE A 162 6.38 -0.13 1.17
CA PHE A 162 6.24 -0.69 -0.17
C PHE A 162 6.78 0.30 -1.19
N SER A 163 7.56 -0.21 -2.14
CA SER A 163 8.10 0.54 -3.26
C SER A 163 7.96 -0.29 -4.52
N ASN A 164 7.48 0.30 -5.60
CA ASN A 164 7.49 -0.33 -6.91
C ASN A 164 7.99 0.63 -7.98
N VAL A 165 8.56 0.04 -9.04
CA VAL A 165 8.93 0.73 -10.28
C VAL A 165 8.40 -0.09 -11.44
N PHE A 166 7.62 0.53 -12.30
CA PHE A 166 7.08 -0.11 -13.51
C PHE A 166 7.46 0.66 -14.77
N TYR A 167 7.65 -0.10 -15.83
CA TYR A 167 7.82 0.38 -17.21
C TYR A 167 6.55 0.14 -18.01
N CYS A 168 6.12 1.15 -18.75
CA CYS A 168 4.99 1.10 -19.67
C CYS A 168 5.49 0.91 -21.12
N PHE A 169 5.05 -0.14 -21.79
CA PHE A 169 5.50 -0.46 -23.15
C PHE A 169 4.77 0.34 -24.24
N ASN A 170 3.58 0.88 -23.94
CA ASN A 170 2.78 1.67 -24.88
C ASN A 170 2.48 3.09 -24.35
N PRO A 171 3.50 3.92 -24.05
CA PRO A 171 3.33 5.22 -23.41
C PRO A 171 2.74 6.30 -24.34
N ASP A 172 2.71 6.04 -25.64
CA ASP A 172 2.22 7.00 -26.62
C ASP A 172 0.68 7.01 -26.67
N LYS A 173 0.06 5.83 -26.47
CA LYS A 173 -1.40 5.68 -26.50
C LYS A 173 -2.02 5.45 -25.12
N PHE A 174 -1.28 4.93 -24.16
CA PHE A 174 -1.75 4.65 -22.80
C PHE A 174 -1.07 5.51 -21.76
N SER A 175 -1.85 6.16 -20.88
CA SER A 175 -1.36 6.91 -19.73
C SER A 175 -1.86 6.31 -18.41
N TYR A 176 -0.97 5.68 -17.64
CA TYR A 176 -1.30 5.29 -16.26
C TYR A 176 -1.51 6.51 -15.36
N ARG A 177 -0.90 7.67 -15.70
CA ARG A 177 -1.08 8.95 -15.01
C ARG A 177 -2.52 9.45 -15.11
N ALA A 178 -3.21 9.12 -16.21
CA ALA A 178 -4.62 9.44 -16.42
C ALA A 178 -5.52 8.65 -15.48
N SER A 179 -5.19 7.38 -15.21
CA SER A 179 -6.04 6.50 -14.41
C SER A 179 -5.73 6.54 -12.91
N LEU A 180 -4.45 6.65 -12.52
CA LEU A 180 -4.04 6.56 -11.11
C LEU A 180 -4.02 7.92 -10.40
N TYR A 181 -3.63 8.99 -11.11
CA TYR A 181 -3.34 10.30 -10.53
C TYR A 181 -4.12 11.44 -11.19
N GLN A 182 -4.85 11.17 -12.28
CA GLN A 182 -5.60 12.16 -13.08
C GLN A 182 -4.74 13.36 -13.55
N LEU A 183 -3.41 13.17 -13.63
CA LEU A 183 -2.46 14.15 -14.19
C LEU A 183 -2.55 14.27 -15.71
N ASP A 184 -3.09 13.27 -16.37
CA ASP A 184 -3.49 13.24 -17.77
C ASP A 184 -4.96 12.83 -17.86
N ARG A 185 -5.56 12.96 -19.06
CA ARG A 185 -6.83 12.32 -19.41
C ARG A 185 -6.61 11.37 -20.56
N GLN A 186 -7.15 10.18 -20.45
CA GLN A 186 -7.22 9.21 -21.54
C GLN A 186 -8.41 9.59 -22.42
N GLU A 187 -8.18 9.94 -23.68
CA GLU A 187 -9.22 10.39 -24.62
C GLU A 187 -9.86 9.22 -25.37
N ARG A 188 -9.08 8.18 -25.66
CA ARG A 188 -9.52 6.94 -26.32
C ARG A 188 -9.10 5.75 -25.49
N SER A 189 -9.90 4.70 -25.54
CA SER A 189 -9.57 3.43 -24.86
C SER A 189 -8.24 2.89 -25.36
N ALA A 190 -7.35 2.58 -24.42
CA ALA A 190 -6.05 2.01 -24.70
C ALA A 190 -5.52 1.24 -23.50
N GLY A 191 -4.51 0.40 -23.75
CA GLY A 191 -3.83 -0.34 -22.70
C GLY A 191 -2.37 -0.53 -23.02
N SER A 192 -1.67 -1.10 -22.05
CA SER A 192 -0.24 -1.41 -22.16
C SER A 192 0.10 -2.68 -21.40
N VAL A 193 1.01 -3.45 -21.95
CA VAL A 193 1.84 -4.34 -21.14
C VAL A 193 2.70 -3.49 -20.24
N ILE A 194 2.88 -3.92 -19.00
CA ILE A 194 3.75 -3.30 -18.02
C ILE A 194 4.64 -4.35 -17.38
N ALA A 195 5.87 -3.99 -17.08
CA ALA A 195 6.80 -4.84 -16.35
C ALA A 195 7.52 -4.01 -15.29
N GLY A 196 7.85 -4.63 -14.17
CA GLY A 196 8.48 -3.90 -13.08
C GLY A 196 8.98 -4.76 -11.94
N VAL A 197 9.49 -4.06 -10.95
CA VAL A 197 9.98 -4.63 -9.70
C VAL A 197 9.28 -3.99 -8.52
N SER A 198 9.07 -4.77 -7.46
CA SER A 198 8.48 -4.29 -6.21
C SER A 198 9.31 -4.76 -5.02
N LEU A 199 9.47 -3.89 -4.04
CA LEU A 199 10.03 -4.19 -2.73
C LEU A 199 8.97 -3.93 -1.67
N ARG A 200 8.68 -4.95 -0.85
CA ARG A 200 7.84 -4.81 0.32
C ARG A 200 8.62 -5.21 1.57
N MET A 201 8.53 -4.39 2.59
CA MET A 201 9.06 -4.69 3.92
C MET A 201 7.92 -4.55 4.91
N HIS A 202 7.67 -5.59 5.67
CA HIS A 202 6.63 -5.62 6.70
C HIS A 202 7.24 -6.06 8.02
N ARG A 203 6.89 -5.36 9.09
CA ARG A 203 7.29 -5.70 10.45
C ARG A 203 6.07 -5.65 11.35
N MET A 204 5.92 -6.67 12.15
CA MET A 204 4.99 -6.77 13.26
C MET A 204 5.81 -6.94 14.55
N LEU A 205 5.48 -6.17 15.58
CA LEU A 205 6.21 -6.16 16.84
C LEU A 205 5.23 -5.97 18.01
N SER A 206 5.39 -6.78 19.05
CA SER A 206 4.87 -6.49 20.38
C SER A 206 5.93 -5.69 21.14
N ASP A 207 5.68 -4.39 21.39
CA ASP A 207 6.65 -3.48 22.01
C ASP A 207 6.96 -3.87 23.48
N THR A 208 6.03 -4.57 24.15
CA THR A 208 6.24 -5.10 25.53
C THR A 208 7.04 -6.41 25.55
N GLY A 209 7.32 -7.00 24.37
CA GLY A 209 7.96 -8.33 24.27
C GLY A 209 7.05 -9.49 24.69
N LYS A 210 5.76 -9.24 24.93
CA LYS A 210 4.78 -10.29 25.22
C LYS A 210 4.37 -11.03 23.95
N THR A 211 4.07 -12.31 24.10
CA THR A 211 3.51 -13.13 23.02
C THR A 211 2.18 -12.55 22.53
N LEU A 212 1.87 -12.79 21.26
CA LEU A 212 0.57 -12.45 20.66
C LEU A 212 -0.51 -13.49 20.96
N ILE A 213 -0.16 -14.58 21.63
CA ILE A 213 -1.12 -15.61 22.04
C ILE A 213 -1.77 -15.18 23.35
N PRO A 214 -3.11 -15.17 23.47
CA PRO A 214 -3.80 -14.96 24.74
C PRO A 214 -3.40 -16.04 25.78
N ASN A 215 -3.34 -15.66 27.05
CA ASN A 215 -2.93 -16.56 28.13
C ASN A 215 -3.79 -17.85 28.21
N GLU A 216 -5.08 -17.73 27.88
CA GLU A 216 -6.06 -18.84 27.87
C GLU A 216 -5.72 -19.91 26.82
N LEU A 217 -4.96 -19.52 25.80
CA LEU A 217 -4.56 -20.40 24.69
C LEU A 217 -3.08 -20.80 24.75
N GLU A 218 -2.29 -20.28 25.69
CA GLU A 218 -0.84 -20.55 25.73
C GLU A 218 -0.52 -22.04 25.81
N SER A 219 -1.28 -22.82 26.57
CA SER A 219 -1.09 -24.26 26.67
C SER A 219 -1.32 -25.02 25.36
N GLN A 220 -2.04 -24.45 24.44
CA GLN A 220 -2.36 -25.04 23.14
C GLN A 220 -1.33 -24.67 22.05
N PHE A 221 -0.42 -23.73 22.33
CA PHE A 221 0.67 -23.36 21.44
C PHE A 221 2.01 -23.77 22.01
N LYS A 222 2.85 -24.42 21.22
CA LYS A 222 4.24 -24.66 21.60
C LYS A 222 4.99 -23.32 21.74
N PRO A 223 6.01 -23.18 22.61
CA PRO A 223 6.76 -21.94 22.81
C PRO A 223 7.32 -21.36 21.51
N GLU A 224 7.71 -22.21 20.55
CA GLU A 224 8.19 -21.81 19.23
C GLU A 224 7.14 -21.14 18.35
N TYR A 225 5.84 -21.34 18.62
CA TYR A 225 4.71 -20.74 17.89
C TYR A 225 4.11 -19.53 18.59
N ARG A 226 4.56 -19.22 19.80
CA ARG A 226 4.12 -18.05 20.55
C ARG A 226 4.88 -16.81 20.11
N LEU A 227 4.44 -16.23 18.99
CA LEU A 227 5.11 -15.11 18.34
C LEU A 227 5.12 -13.85 19.20
N ILE A 228 6.28 -13.17 19.22
CA ILE A 228 6.49 -11.82 19.76
C ILE A 228 6.65 -10.83 18.61
N SER A 229 7.41 -11.19 17.57
CA SER A 229 7.61 -10.33 16.42
C SER A 229 7.85 -11.12 15.13
N GLN A 230 7.54 -10.46 14.02
CA GLN A 230 7.84 -10.93 12.68
C GLN A 230 8.37 -9.78 11.84
N SER A 231 9.34 -10.06 10.96
CA SER A 231 9.78 -9.17 9.90
C SER A 231 9.84 -9.95 8.60
N ALA A 232 9.26 -9.40 7.55
CA ALA A 232 9.28 -9.99 6.22
C ALA A 232 9.75 -8.97 5.18
N SER A 233 10.55 -9.40 4.23
CA SER A 233 10.92 -8.63 3.05
C SER A 233 10.65 -9.44 1.79
N ASN A 234 10.01 -8.82 0.81
CA ASN A 234 9.64 -9.42 -0.46
C ASN A 234 10.22 -8.57 -1.58
N PHE A 235 10.98 -9.19 -2.47
CA PHE A 235 11.43 -8.59 -3.72
C PHE A 235 10.78 -9.32 -4.87
N SER A 236 10.06 -8.60 -5.73
CA SER A 236 9.21 -9.20 -6.75
C SER A 236 9.54 -8.69 -8.14
N PHE A 237 9.44 -9.59 -9.11
CA PHE A 237 9.40 -9.30 -10.55
C PHE A 237 7.99 -9.49 -11.04
N ASN A 238 7.44 -8.48 -11.70
CA ASN A 238 6.05 -8.41 -12.07
C ASN A 238 5.90 -8.08 -13.56
N VAL A 239 5.03 -8.78 -14.26
CA VAL A 239 4.66 -8.50 -15.66
C VAL A 239 3.16 -8.65 -15.79
N GLY A 240 2.50 -7.69 -16.39
CA GLY A 240 1.05 -7.75 -16.53
C GLY A 240 0.51 -6.80 -17.57
N TYR A 241 -0.78 -6.56 -17.47
CA TYR A 241 -1.49 -5.70 -18.42
C TYR A 241 -2.43 -4.74 -17.67
N VAL A 242 -2.48 -3.54 -18.21
CA VAL A 242 -3.41 -2.51 -17.77
C VAL A 242 -4.17 -1.96 -18.96
N HIS A 243 -5.48 -1.75 -18.80
CA HIS A 243 -6.34 -1.16 -19.81
C HIS A 243 -7.26 -0.12 -19.22
N THR A 244 -7.38 1.03 -19.91
CA THR A 244 -8.37 2.05 -19.60
C THR A 244 -9.39 2.12 -20.71
N PHE A 245 -10.63 1.82 -20.37
CA PHE A 245 -11.79 2.02 -21.21
C PHE A 245 -12.31 3.43 -21.01
N VAL A 246 -12.59 4.14 -22.09
CA VAL A 246 -13.10 5.51 -22.06
C VAL A 246 -14.51 5.57 -22.61
N TYR A 247 -15.41 6.27 -21.92
CA TYR A 247 -16.76 6.51 -22.36
C TYR A 247 -17.07 8.02 -22.27
N LYS A 248 -17.61 8.58 -23.36
CA LYS A 248 -17.96 10.01 -23.46
C LYS A 248 -16.84 10.95 -22.97
N HIS A 249 -15.61 10.72 -23.43
CA HIS A 249 -14.37 11.47 -23.13
C HIS A 249 -13.93 11.52 -21.66
N SER A 250 -14.86 11.64 -20.73
CA SER A 250 -14.53 11.95 -19.33
C SER A 250 -14.73 10.77 -18.39
N TRP A 251 -15.59 9.82 -18.73
CA TRP A 251 -15.78 8.62 -17.90
C TRP A 251 -14.77 7.56 -18.27
N PHE A 252 -14.19 6.92 -17.28
CA PHE A 252 -13.21 5.89 -17.51
C PHE A 252 -13.34 4.71 -16.54
N LEU A 253 -12.96 3.54 -17.04
CA LEU A 253 -12.77 2.31 -16.26
C LEU A 253 -11.38 1.80 -16.54
N THR A 254 -10.56 1.65 -15.50
CA THR A 254 -9.23 1.04 -15.61
C THR A 254 -9.19 -0.30 -14.88
N LEU A 255 -8.72 -1.32 -15.58
CA LEU A 255 -8.43 -2.63 -15.04
C LEU A 255 -6.92 -2.86 -15.13
N TYR A 256 -6.35 -3.32 -14.03
CA TYR A 256 -4.92 -3.58 -13.87
C TYR A 256 -4.77 -4.97 -13.24
N PHE A 257 -4.05 -5.85 -13.92
CA PHE A 257 -3.70 -7.16 -13.39
C PHE A 257 -2.24 -7.47 -13.69
N VAL A 258 -1.46 -7.68 -12.62
CA VAL A 258 -0.01 -7.85 -12.72
C VAL A 258 0.43 -9.00 -11.81
N PRO A 259 0.51 -10.20 -12.35
CA PRO A 259 1.15 -11.34 -11.69
C PRO A 259 2.67 -11.18 -11.65
N GLY A 260 3.31 -11.92 -10.75
CA GLY A 260 4.75 -11.92 -10.60
C GLY A 260 5.27 -13.06 -9.74
N ILE A 261 6.58 -13.08 -9.60
CA ILE A 261 7.32 -13.98 -8.71
C ILE A 261 8.05 -13.13 -7.69
N SER A 262 7.93 -13.50 -6.42
CA SER A 262 8.56 -12.84 -5.30
C SER A 262 9.55 -13.75 -4.60
N ILE A 263 10.69 -13.21 -4.18
CA ILE A 263 11.63 -13.85 -3.26
C ILE A 263 11.37 -13.25 -1.89
N GLN A 264 11.04 -14.11 -0.92
CA GLN A 264 10.68 -13.71 0.43
C GLN A 264 11.76 -14.15 1.43
N ASN A 265 12.11 -13.23 2.34
CA ASN A 265 12.87 -13.50 3.54
C ASN A 265 12.04 -13.10 4.76
N SER A 266 11.92 -13.99 5.74
CA SER A 266 11.13 -13.74 6.95
C SER A 266 11.89 -14.15 8.19
N TYR A 267 11.81 -13.33 9.24
CA TYR A 267 12.39 -13.54 10.55
C TYR A 267 11.27 -13.52 11.59
N TYR A 268 11.29 -14.52 12.47
CA TYR A 268 10.32 -14.69 13.55
C TYR A 268 11.05 -14.74 14.88
N LEU A 269 10.57 -14.00 15.87
CA LEU A 269 10.98 -14.10 17.25
C LEU A 269 9.79 -14.65 18.05
N SER A 270 10.01 -15.74 18.76
CA SER A 270 9.01 -16.39 19.60
C SER A 270 9.40 -16.30 21.08
N GLU A 271 8.53 -16.80 21.96
CA GLU A 271 8.71 -16.75 23.41
C GLU A 271 9.96 -17.49 23.89
N ASP A 272 10.36 -18.55 23.21
CA ASP A 272 11.62 -19.28 23.47
C ASP A 272 12.89 -18.47 23.17
N LYS A 273 12.73 -17.18 22.78
CA LYS A 273 13.80 -16.23 22.41
C LYS A 273 14.68 -16.67 21.23
N GLN A 274 14.25 -17.68 20.48
CA GLN A 274 14.93 -18.12 19.27
C GLN A 274 14.46 -17.29 18.07
N ILE A 275 15.43 -16.90 17.24
CA ILE A 275 15.15 -16.24 15.95
C ILE A 275 15.13 -17.32 14.88
N ARG A 276 13.99 -17.54 14.27
CA ARG A 276 13.81 -18.43 13.14
C ARG A 276 13.79 -17.65 11.85
N ASN A 277 14.46 -18.16 10.84
CA ASN A 277 14.67 -17.50 9.57
C ASN A 277 14.22 -18.40 8.41
N LEU A 278 13.35 -17.88 7.55
CA LEU A 278 12.98 -18.44 6.26
C LEU A 278 13.61 -17.58 5.17
N GLN A 279 14.61 -18.12 4.47
CA GLN A 279 15.36 -17.40 3.45
C GLN A 279 15.00 -17.88 2.04
N ASN A 280 15.05 -16.91 1.10
CA ASN A 280 15.01 -17.15 -0.35
C ASN A 280 13.83 -18.00 -0.81
N LYS A 281 12.66 -17.81 -0.19
CA LYS A 281 11.48 -18.54 -0.57
C LYS A 281 10.83 -17.88 -1.79
N ALA A 282 10.71 -18.63 -2.87
CA ALA A 282 9.97 -18.19 -4.05
C ALA A 282 8.47 -18.31 -3.79
N THR A 283 7.73 -17.22 -4.02
CA THR A 283 6.27 -17.15 -3.88
C THR A 283 5.68 -16.47 -5.11
N ALA A 284 4.45 -16.85 -5.49
CA ALA A 284 3.72 -16.09 -6.47
C ALA A 284 3.16 -14.82 -5.81
N VAL A 285 3.16 -13.73 -6.56
CA VAL A 285 2.52 -12.47 -6.19
C VAL A 285 1.55 -12.06 -7.27
N SER A 286 0.45 -11.43 -6.92
CA SER A 286 -0.46 -10.82 -7.88
C SER A 286 -0.94 -9.47 -7.38
N GLU A 287 -0.93 -8.48 -8.27
CA GLU A 287 -1.51 -7.17 -8.04
C GLU A 287 -2.75 -7.01 -8.92
N PHE A 288 -3.85 -6.60 -8.30
CA PHE A 288 -5.08 -6.26 -9.00
C PHE A 288 -5.52 -4.85 -8.62
N ARG A 289 -5.98 -4.08 -9.62
CA ARG A 289 -6.56 -2.77 -9.40
C ARG A 289 -7.76 -2.55 -10.32
N PHE A 290 -8.78 -1.94 -9.74
CA PHE A 290 -9.97 -1.47 -10.42
C PHE A 290 -10.12 0.01 -10.13
N ILE A 291 -10.38 0.84 -11.15
CA ILE A 291 -10.64 2.27 -10.97
C ILE A 291 -11.78 2.65 -11.90
N LEU A 292 -12.82 3.22 -11.36
CA LEU A 292 -13.94 3.80 -12.09
C LEU A 292 -14.05 5.27 -11.72
N GLY A 293 -14.11 6.16 -12.71
CA GLY A 293 -14.16 7.58 -12.39
C GLY A 293 -14.58 8.47 -13.54
N TYR A 294 -14.72 9.75 -13.18
CA TYR A 294 -14.92 10.88 -14.06
C TYR A 294 -13.66 11.74 -14.06
N ASN A 295 -13.16 12.12 -15.23
CA ASN A 295 -11.93 12.89 -15.41
C ASN A 295 -12.19 14.08 -16.34
N GLY A 296 -12.88 15.12 -15.82
CA GLY A 296 -13.19 16.37 -16.55
C GLY A 296 -12.00 17.33 -16.60
N ASP A 297 -12.23 18.57 -17.06
CA ASP A 297 -11.15 19.54 -17.22
C ASP A 297 -10.63 20.12 -15.90
N ASN A 298 -11.51 20.43 -14.96
CA ASN A 298 -11.15 21.01 -13.66
C ASN A 298 -11.42 20.03 -12.51
N TRP A 299 -12.54 19.30 -12.55
CA TRP A 299 -12.94 18.37 -11.52
C TRP A 299 -12.77 16.92 -11.98
N TYR A 300 -12.38 16.09 -11.07
CA TYR A 300 -12.35 14.64 -11.27
C TYR A 300 -12.74 13.93 -9.99
N SER A 301 -13.30 12.75 -10.12
CA SER A 301 -13.73 11.92 -8.99
C SER A 301 -13.79 10.46 -9.38
N GLY A 302 -13.84 9.59 -8.40
CA GLY A 302 -14.01 8.16 -8.66
C GLY A 302 -13.86 7.29 -7.44
N ILE A 303 -13.89 5.99 -7.72
CA ILE A 303 -13.65 4.93 -6.77
C ILE A 303 -12.51 4.04 -7.27
N SER A 304 -11.75 3.48 -6.35
CA SER A 304 -10.66 2.58 -6.70
C SER A 304 -10.52 1.49 -5.64
N SER A 305 -10.30 0.27 -6.11
CA SER A 305 -9.91 -0.87 -5.28
C SER A 305 -8.53 -1.36 -5.72
N TYR A 306 -7.70 -1.73 -4.75
CA TYR A 306 -6.37 -2.29 -4.97
C TYR A 306 -6.17 -3.47 -4.04
N SER A 307 -5.59 -4.53 -4.56
CA SER A 307 -5.22 -5.72 -3.80
C SER A 307 -3.88 -6.23 -4.27
N ILE A 308 -3.03 -6.59 -3.31
CA ILE A 308 -1.81 -7.36 -3.54
C ILE A 308 -1.87 -8.61 -2.67
N SER A 309 -1.64 -9.76 -3.28
CA SER A 309 -1.68 -11.06 -2.63
C SER A 309 -0.38 -11.81 -2.88
N PHE A 310 0.16 -12.38 -1.82
CA PHE A 310 1.33 -13.25 -1.86
C PHE A 310 0.91 -14.69 -1.56
N ALA A 311 1.13 -15.59 -2.50
CA ALA A 311 0.87 -17.02 -2.32
C ALA A 311 2.05 -17.67 -1.57
N GLY A 312 2.17 -17.40 -0.26
CA GLY A 312 3.21 -18.00 0.58
C GLY A 312 2.89 -19.44 0.98
N LYS A 313 3.91 -20.32 1.03
CA LYS A 313 3.78 -21.65 1.65
C LYS A 313 3.93 -21.55 3.18
N ARG A 314 3.18 -22.40 3.90
CA ARG A 314 3.07 -22.52 5.36
C ARG A 314 4.21 -23.38 5.93
N ASP A 315 5.44 -22.90 6.01
CA ASP A 315 6.56 -23.80 6.37
C ASP A 315 6.97 -23.79 7.85
N LEU A 316 6.58 -22.78 8.64
CA LEU A 316 6.87 -22.73 10.08
C LEU A 316 5.63 -22.82 10.96
N GLY A 317 4.51 -23.20 10.37
CA GLY A 317 3.29 -23.44 11.12
C GLY A 317 2.60 -22.19 11.64
N VAL A 318 3.29 -21.11 11.91
CA VAL A 318 2.68 -19.83 12.25
C VAL A 318 2.56 -18.99 10.98
N TRP A 319 1.33 -18.62 10.66
CA TRP A 319 1.03 -17.84 9.49
C TRP A 319 0.65 -16.42 9.89
N VAL A 320 1.36 -15.44 9.36
CA VAL A 320 0.89 -14.05 9.34
C VAL A 320 0.43 -13.74 7.92
N ASP A 321 -0.84 -13.38 7.76
CA ASP A 321 -1.40 -13.04 6.46
C ASP A 321 -0.83 -11.71 5.99
N ASP A 322 -0.10 -11.77 4.89
CA ASP A 322 0.58 -10.62 4.28
C ASP A 322 -0.25 -9.94 3.18
N ASN A 323 -1.51 -10.34 2.99
CA ASN A 323 -2.38 -9.73 2.00
C ASN A 323 -2.72 -8.28 2.40
N TYR A 324 -2.64 -7.41 1.42
CA TYR A 324 -2.95 -6.00 1.58
C TYR A 324 -4.01 -5.58 0.59
N SER A 325 -5.05 -4.95 1.07
CA SER A 325 -6.07 -4.39 0.21
C SER A 325 -6.55 -3.03 0.71
N TRP A 326 -6.95 -2.17 -0.21
CA TRP A 326 -7.59 -0.92 0.13
C TRP A 326 -8.65 -0.55 -0.91
N PHE A 327 -9.65 0.18 -0.43
CA PHE A 327 -10.67 0.81 -1.22
C PHE A 327 -10.63 2.30 -0.94
N ARG A 328 -10.77 3.13 -1.98
CA ARG A 328 -10.86 4.58 -1.84
C ARG A 328 -11.95 5.16 -2.71
N MET A 329 -12.57 6.22 -2.21
CA MET A 329 -13.31 7.22 -2.98
C MET A 329 -12.47 8.48 -3.04
N PHE A 330 -12.46 9.17 -4.16
CA PHE A 330 -11.67 10.38 -4.31
C PHE A 330 -12.43 11.45 -5.09
N VAL A 331 -12.14 12.70 -4.75
CA VAL A 331 -12.53 13.90 -5.50
C VAL A 331 -11.36 14.85 -5.53
N GLY A 332 -11.11 15.45 -6.68
CA GLY A 332 -10.00 16.36 -6.85
C GLY A 332 -10.33 17.53 -7.77
N TYR A 333 -9.53 18.56 -7.62
CA TYR A 333 -9.62 19.80 -8.38
C TYR A 333 -8.26 20.17 -8.97
N ARG A 334 -8.26 20.58 -10.24
CA ARG A 334 -7.10 21.12 -10.95
C ARG A 334 -7.16 22.65 -10.93
N PHE A 335 -6.14 23.23 -10.33
CA PHE A 335 -5.98 24.69 -10.35
C PHE A 335 -5.54 25.16 -11.73
N LYS A 336 -5.58 26.46 -11.96
CA LYS A 336 -5.03 27.04 -13.19
C LYS A 336 -3.53 26.73 -13.29
N ALA A 337 -3.01 26.66 -14.51
CA ALA A 337 -1.57 26.52 -14.74
C ALA A 337 -0.81 27.65 -14.04
N VAL A 338 0.34 27.30 -13.44
CA VAL A 338 1.20 28.29 -12.79
C VAL A 338 1.83 29.17 -13.88
N ASP A 339 1.51 30.47 -13.85
CA ASP A 339 2.15 31.45 -14.75
C ASP A 339 3.62 31.59 -14.36
N ARG A 340 4.51 31.15 -15.26
CA ARG A 340 5.95 31.19 -15.07
C ARG A 340 6.58 32.55 -15.34
N THR A 341 5.88 33.45 -15.98
CA THR A 341 6.41 34.79 -16.33
C THR A 341 6.65 35.62 -15.08
N ASN A 342 5.88 35.40 -14.03
CA ASN A 342 5.95 36.13 -12.75
C ASN A 342 6.79 35.41 -11.67
N LEU A 343 7.51 34.34 -12.00
CA LEU A 343 8.38 33.67 -11.02
C LEU A 343 9.72 34.39 -10.86
N PRO A 344 10.28 34.50 -9.64
CA PRO A 344 11.63 35.02 -9.41
C PRO A 344 12.67 34.26 -10.24
N ASP A 345 13.71 34.96 -10.72
CA ASP A 345 14.70 34.41 -11.68
C ASP A 345 15.40 33.13 -11.22
N TRP A 346 15.61 32.95 -9.93
CA TRP A 346 16.20 31.72 -9.40
C TRP A 346 15.30 30.49 -9.62
N ARG A 347 13.95 30.66 -9.67
CA ARG A 347 13.00 29.58 -9.97
C ARG A 347 12.90 29.26 -11.45
N LYS A 348 13.25 30.20 -12.34
CA LYS A 348 13.31 29.97 -13.78
C LYS A 348 14.49 29.06 -14.15
N LYS A 349 15.57 29.08 -13.35
CA LYS A 349 16.80 28.28 -13.58
C LYS A 349 16.69 26.82 -13.14
N ILE A 350 15.72 26.47 -12.29
CA ILE A 350 15.44 25.07 -11.94
C ILE A 350 14.57 24.45 -13.03
N GLN A 351 15.16 24.23 -14.20
CA GLN A 351 14.59 23.39 -15.25
C GLN A 351 14.89 21.92 -14.89
N LEU A 352 13.94 21.27 -14.26
CA LEU A 352 13.87 19.81 -14.16
C LEU A 352 12.63 19.32 -14.87
#